data_7e49bd4fe6ae8fa91dd3db10ba7ad48e
#
_entry.id   7e49bd4fe6ae8fa91dd3db10ba7ad48e
#
_cell.length_a   1.000
_cell.length_b   1.000
_cell.length_c   1.000
_cell.angle_alpha   90.00
_cell.angle_beta   90.00
_cell.angle_gamma   90.00
#
_symmetry.space_group_name_H-M   'P 1'
#
loop_
_entity.id
_entity.type
_entity.pdbx_description
1 polymer ?
#
loop_
_entity_poly.entity_id
_entity_poly.type
_entity_poly.pdbx_seq_one_letter_code
_entity_poly.pdbx_strand_id
1 'polypeptide(L)'
;MGGKEASRGFLYQGFASVLEALTDKNKWDKIYIEFPTSNDKVDIALGAANKVIKSIQVKSTINTFSKSDIMVWLRDLIADIDAPEYELCLIGQCEKSAITFKNSIEKFYNNTLDNTAVKSLDGFSTDLLRNKRINFVILPFEIEVLEKIVRDSLHKYISYSNQMLSFDQISFIASATVNDQMISSTHGDGIDRKKFDEELEKRIFLIADKYSPKRISIAVTSFPRGAVHLEDKTMCLSLVDKFDGRNLKSGY
;
A
#
# COMPACT_ATOMS: atom_id res chain seq x y z
N MET A 1 20.54 -21.74 4.39
CA MET A 1 20.18 -20.34 4.04
C MET A 1 18.67 -20.27 3.88
N GLY A 2 17.92 -19.60 4.70
CA GLY A 2 16.49 -19.60 4.42
C GLY A 2 15.60 -18.71 5.28
N GLY A 3 15.78 -18.70 6.59
CA GLY A 3 14.79 -18.08 7.46
C GLY A 3 14.63 -16.56 7.27
N LYS A 4 15.74 -15.81 7.22
CA LYS A 4 15.71 -14.35 7.12
C LYS A 4 15.24 -13.85 5.74
N GLU A 5 15.67 -14.52 4.67
CA GLU A 5 15.28 -14.17 3.29
C GLU A 5 13.81 -14.53 3.03
N ALA A 6 13.37 -15.69 3.49
CA ALA A 6 11.96 -16.09 3.40
C ALA A 6 11.05 -15.12 4.16
N SER A 7 11.39 -14.79 5.43
CA SER A 7 10.61 -13.83 6.23
C SER A 7 10.53 -12.45 5.56
N ARG A 8 11.61 -12.00 4.91
CA ARG A 8 11.62 -10.75 4.16
C ARG A 8 10.75 -10.84 2.91
N GLY A 9 10.75 -11.98 2.21
CA GLY A 9 9.89 -12.23 1.07
C GLY A 9 8.41 -12.08 1.43
N PHE A 10 7.97 -12.74 2.50
CA PHE A 10 6.60 -12.60 3.01
C PHE A 10 6.23 -11.17 3.41
N LEU A 11 7.15 -10.46 4.04
CA LEU A 11 6.93 -9.06 4.39
C LEU A 11 6.71 -8.19 3.14
N TYR A 12 7.50 -8.41 2.08
CA TYR A 12 7.34 -7.71 0.82
C TYR A 12 6.02 -8.03 0.12
N GLN A 13 5.56 -9.27 0.17
CA GLN A 13 4.22 -9.64 -0.32
C GLN A 13 3.14 -8.93 0.48
N GLY A 14 3.29 -8.82 1.81
CA GLY A 14 2.39 -8.04 2.67
C GLY A 14 2.31 -6.57 2.25
N PHE A 15 3.43 -5.92 2.02
CA PHE A 15 3.45 -4.54 1.51
C PHE A 15 2.78 -4.41 0.14
N ALA A 16 3.13 -5.28 -0.80
CA ALA A 16 2.56 -5.25 -2.14
C ALA A 16 1.04 -5.48 -2.12
N SER A 17 0.55 -6.41 -1.30
CA SER A 17 -0.88 -6.70 -1.19
C SER A 17 -1.67 -5.53 -0.60
N VAL A 18 -1.12 -4.84 0.41
CA VAL A 18 -1.76 -3.64 0.98
C VAL A 18 -1.79 -2.51 -0.04
N LEU A 19 -0.68 -2.25 -0.74
CA LEU A 19 -0.63 -1.21 -1.77
C LEU A 19 -1.65 -1.49 -2.87
N GLU A 20 -1.77 -2.74 -3.30
CA GLU A 20 -2.76 -3.15 -4.30
C GLU A 20 -4.18 -2.98 -3.77
N ALA A 21 -4.46 -3.42 -2.54
CA ALA A 21 -5.78 -3.28 -1.92
C ALA A 21 -6.22 -1.81 -1.79
N LEU A 22 -5.29 -0.89 -1.57
CA LEU A 22 -5.56 0.53 -1.44
C LEU A 22 -5.70 1.26 -2.78
N THR A 23 -5.13 0.72 -3.87
CA THR A 23 -5.00 1.43 -5.15
C THR A 23 -6.30 1.48 -5.93
N ASP A 24 -7.10 0.41 -5.91
CA ASP A 24 -8.29 0.30 -6.75
C ASP A 24 -9.52 -0.18 -5.96
N LYS A 25 -10.25 0.80 -5.43
CA LYS A 25 -11.39 0.54 -4.54
C LYS A 25 -12.52 -0.28 -5.16
N ASN A 26 -12.67 -0.28 -6.49
CA ASN A 26 -13.89 -0.74 -7.13
C ASN A 26 -13.72 -1.97 -8.03
N LYS A 27 -12.53 -2.51 -8.14
CA LYS A 27 -12.26 -3.57 -9.13
C LYS A 27 -12.22 -4.97 -8.56
N TRP A 28 -12.03 -5.16 -7.26
CA TRP A 28 -11.89 -6.48 -6.68
C TRP A 28 -12.87 -6.72 -5.53
N ASP A 29 -13.32 -7.96 -5.41
CA ASP A 29 -14.17 -8.45 -4.32
C ASP A 29 -13.35 -9.17 -3.25
N LYS A 30 -12.25 -9.81 -3.68
CA LYS A 30 -11.41 -10.64 -2.83
C LYS A 30 -9.94 -10.55 -3.22
N ILE A 31 -9.05 -10.42 -2.24
CA ILE A 31 -7.60 -10.48 -2.41
C ILE A 31 -7.05 -11.73 -1.74
N TYR A 32 -6.19 -12.44 -2.44
CA TYR A 32 -5.51 -13.62 -1.94
C TYR A 32 -4.02 -13.36 -1.90
N ILE A 33 -3.35 -13.84 -0.86
CA ILE A 33 -1.89 -13.88 -0.76
C ILE A 33 -1.50 -15.35 -0.75
N GLU A 34 -0.39 -15.69 -1.42
CA GLU A 34 0.01 -17.08 -1.67
C GLU A 34 -1.13 -17.85 -2.36
N PHE A 35 -1.61 -17.31 -3.49
CA PHE A 35 -2.71 -17.93 -4.24
C PHE A 35 -2.27 -19.27 -4.82
N PRO A 36 -2.96 -20.38 -4.49
CA PRO A 36 -2.54 -21.70 -4.92
C PRO A 36 -2.67 -21.89 -6.44
N THR A 37 -1.57 -22.14 -7.10
CA THR A 37 -1.49 -22.49 -8.52
C THR A 37 -0.62 -23.72 -8.73
N SER A 38 -0.59 -24.23 -9.95
CA SER A 38 0.13 -25.46 -10.25
C SER A 38 1.65 -25.34 -10.10
N ASN A 39 2.20 -24.13 -10.30
CA ASN A 39 3.64 -23.89 -10.28
C ASN A 39 4.08 -22.85 -9.24
N ASP A 40 3.16 -22.45 -8.33
CA ASP A 40 3.42 -21.47 -7.25
C ASP A 40 4.07 -20.17 -7.76
N LYS A 41 3.54 -19.61 -8.87
CA LYS A 41 4.05 -18.38 -9.45
C LYS A 41 3.22 -17.15 -9.09
N VAL A 42 2.07 -17.33 -8.44
CA VAL A 42 1.17 -16.25 -8.08
C VAL A 42 1.26 -15.96 -6.59
N ASP A 43 1.93 -14.85 -6.24
CA ASP A 43 2.04 -14.42 -4.85
C ASP A 43 0.77 -13.71 -4.38
N ILE A 44 0.12 -12.91 -5.26
CA ILE A 44 -1.10 -12.18 -4.94
C ILE A 44 -2.08 -12.32 -6.11
N ALA A 45 -3.33 -12.62 -5.81
CA ALA A 45 -4.41 -12.64 -6.80
C ALA A 45 -5.57 -11.75 -6.35
N LEU A 46 -6.11 -10.97 -7.29
CA LEU A 46 -7.36 -10.25 -7.10
C LEU A 46 -8.49 -10.98 -7.81
N GLY A 47 -9.57 -11.23 -7.09
CA GLY A 47 -10.78 -11.86 -7.61
C GLY A 47 -11.94 -10.89 -7.69
N ALA A 48 -12.78 -11.06 -8.71
CA ALA A 48 -14.10 -10.44 -8.81
C ALA A 48 -15.06 -11.42 -9.49
N ALA A 49 -16.31 -11.47 -9.02
CA ALA A 49 -17.32 -12.37 -9.55
C ALA A 49 -16.83 -13.84 -9.69
N ASN A 50 -16.11 -14.35 -8.70
CA ASN A 50 -15.51 -15.69 -8.64
C ASN A 50 -14.48 -16.00 -9.74
N LYS A 51 -13.85 -14.98 -10.31
CA LYS A 51 -12.77 -15.13 -11.30
C LYS A 51 -11.56 -14.32 -10.86
N VAL A 52 -10.38 -14.81 -11.17
CA VAL A 52 -9.16 -14.02 -11.02
C VAL A 52 -9.15 -12.94 -12.10
N ILE A 53 -9.05 -11.68 -11.67
CA ILE A 53 -9.01 -10.51 -12.57
C ILE A 53 -7.61 -9.94 -12.70
N LYS A 54 -6.75 -10.14 -11.70
CA LYS A 54 -5.35 -9.73 -11.72
C LYS A 54 -4.50 -10.75 -10.96
N SER A 55 -3.36 -11.06 -11.55
CA SER A 55 -2.36 -11.95 -10.95
C SER A 55 -1.05 -11.20 -10.80
N ILE A 56 -0.44 -11.28 -9.62
CA ILE A 56 0.76 -10.53 -9.25
C ILE A 56 1.82 -11.48 -8.75
N GLN A 57 3.04 -11.32 -9.26
CA GLN A 57 4.23 -11.95 -8.71
C GLN A 57 5.13 -10.89 -8.09
N VAL A 58 5.58 -11.13 -6.86
CA VAL A 58 6.49 -10.24 -6.12
C VAL A 58 7.90 -10.80 -6.18
N LYS A 59 8.85 -10.02 -6.67
CA LYS A 59 10.26 -10.37 -6.70
C LYS A 59 11.07 -9.33 -5.93
N SER A 60 11.98 -9.77 -5.08
CA SER A 60 12.85 -8.88 -4.33
C SER A 60 14.31 -9.28 -4.47
N THR A 61 15.18 -8.30 -4.64
CA THR A 61 16.62 -8.53 -4.67
C THR A 61 17.40 -7.30 -4.25
N ILE A 62 18.54 -7.52 -3.60
CA ILE A 62 19.53 -6.47 -3.35
C ILE A 62 20.32 -6.12 -4.61
N ASN A 63 20.39 -7.05 -5.57
CA ASN A 63 21.00 -6.85 -6.87
C ASN A 63 20.02 -6.14 -7.82
N THR A 64 20.48 -5.85 -9.06
CA THR A 64 19.62 -5.28 -10.08
C THR A 64 18.85 -6.36 -10.83
N PHE A 65 17.58 -6.10 -11.13
CA PHE A 65 16.77 -6.92 -12.01
C PHE A 65 17.16 -6.71 -13.47
N SER A 66 17.41 -7.79 -14.19
CA SER A 66 17.67 -7.75 -15.63
C SER A 66 16.38 -7.87 -16.45
N LYS A 67 16.42 -7.39 -17.72
CA LYS A 67 15.32 -7.60 -18.66
C LYS A 67 15.03 -9.09 -18.87
N SER A 68 16.07 -9.94 -18.97
CA SER A 68 15.93 -11.37 -19.19
C SER A 68 15.18 -12.07 -18.08
N ASP A 69 15.50 -11.76 -16.82
CA ASP A 69 14.81 -12.33 -15.66
C ASP A 69 13.33 -11.94 -15.65
N ILE A 70 13.05 -10.66 -15.88
CA ILE A 70 11.68 -10.13 -15.94
C ILE A 70 10.87 -10.85 -17.03
N MET A 71 11.45 -11.06 -18.22
CA MET A 71 10.76 -11.77 -19.30
C MET A 71 10.47 -13.23 -18.96
N VAL A 72 11.36 -13.91 -18.22
CA VAL A 72 11.14 -15.28 -17.75
C VAL A 72 10.00 -15.30 -16.75
N TRP A 73 10.05 -14.46 -15.72
CA TRP A 73 9.00 -14.43 -14.69
C TRP A 73 7.62 -14.08 -15.25
N LEU A 74 7.54 -13.16 -16.20
CA LEU A 74 6.28 -12.85 -16.88
C LEU A 74 5.71 -14.05 -17.64
N ARG A 75 6.55 -14.77 -18.37
CA ARG A 75 6.11 -15.98 -19.09
C ARG A 75 5.61 -17.04 -18.11
N ASP A 76 6.35 -17.26 -17.02
CA ASP A 76 6.00 -18.22 -16.00
C ASP A 76 4.66 -17.85 -15.34
N LEU A 77 4.48 -16.59 -14.97
CA LEU A 77 3.26 -16.07 -14.36
C LEU A 77 2.04 -16.22 -15.29
N ILE A 78 2.21 -15.87 -16.58
CA ILE A 78 1.15 -15.99 -17.60
C ILE A 78 0.79 -17.45 -17.88
N ALA A 79 1.76 -18.34 -17.84
CA ALA A 79 1.54 -19.76 -18.03
C ALA A 79 0.86 -20.47 -16.86
N ASP A 80 1.01 -19.93 -15.65
CA ASP A 80 0.52 -20.56 -14.41
C ASP A 80 -0.97 -20.30 -14.12
N ILE A 81 -1.51 -19.17 -14.56
CA ILE A 81 -2.90 -18.80 -14.37
C ILE A 81 -3.45 -17.96 -15.52
N ASP A 82 -4.70 -18.18 -15.89
CA ASP A 82 -5.39 -17.31 -16.86
C ASP A 82 -6.07 -16.13 -16.14
N ALA A 83 -5.55 -14.92 -16.37
CA ALA A 83 -6.10 -13.68 -15.86
C ALA A 83 -6.09 -12.61 -16.98
N PRO A 84 -6.96 -11.61 -16.94
CA PRO A 84 -6.91 -10.48 -17.88
C PRO A 84 -5.75 -9.53 -17.61
N GLU A 85 -5.26 -9.47 -16.36
CA GLU A 85 -4.19 -8.56 -15.95
C GLU A 85 -3.10 -9.31 -15.19
N TYR A 86 -1.84 -9.02 -15.52
CA TYR A 86 -0.65 -9.55 -14.86
C TYR A 86 0.24 -8.40 -14.40
N GLU A 87 0.83 -8.57 -13.23
CA GLU A 87 1.77 -7.59 -12.69
C GLU A 87 3.01 -8.25 -12.11
N LEU A 88 4.18 -7.68 -12.39
CA LEU A 88 5.38 -7.95 -11.63
C LEU A 88 5.63 -6.79 -10.67
N CYS A 89 5.61 -7.08 -9.38
CA CYS A 89 6.03 -6.17 -8.33
C CYS A 89 7.51 -6.43 -8.03
N LEU A 90 8.38 -5.54 -8.50
CA LEU A 90 9.84 -5.65 -8.40
C LEU A 90 10.34 -4.77 -7.25
N ILE A 91 10.82 -5.38 -6.18
CA ILE A 91 11.31 -4.69 -4.99
C ILE A 91 12.83 -4.67 -5.01
N GLY A 92 13.38 -3.56 -5.49
CA GLY A 92 14.81 -3.38 -5.74
C GLY A 92 15.10 -2.53 -6.97
N GLN A 93 16.34 -2.52 -7.38
CA GLN A 93 16.78 -1.74 -8.54
C GLN A 93 16.63 -2.53 -9.84
N CYS A 94 16.37 -1.83 -10.93
CA CYS A 94 16.30 -2.39 -12.26
C CYS A 94 17.43 -1.86 -13.16
N GLU A 95 17.98 -2.71 -14.01
CA GLU A 95 18.87 -2.29 -15.07
C GLU A 95 18.16 -1.36 -16.05
N LYS A 96 18.95 -0.54 -16.77
CA LYS A 96 18.43 0.34 -17.81
C LYS A 96 17.63 -0.40 -18.88
N SER A 97 18.05 -1.62 -19.25
CA SER A 97 17.35 -2.48 -20.19
C SER A 97 15.95 -2.89 -19.71
N ALA A 98 15.82 -3.21 -18.42
CA ALA A 98 14.57 -3.55 -17.77
C ALA A 98 13.61 -2.35 -17.72
N ILE A 99 14.12 -1.17 -17.35
CA ILE A 99 13.34 0.08 -17.37
C ILE A 99 12.86 0.42 -18.78
N THR A 100 13.74 0.27 -19.79
CA THR A 100 13.37 0.48 -21.19
C THR A 100 12.29 -0.48 -21.63
N PHE A 101 12.36 -1.75 -21.23
CA PHE A 101 11.34 -2.76 -21.53
C PHE A 101 9.99 -2.41 -20.90
N LYS A 102 9.96 -2.03 -19.61
CA LYS A 102 8.75 -1.52 -18.95
C LYS A 102 8.11 -0.36 -19.72
N ASN A 103 8.91 0.68 -20.01
CA ASN A 103 8.42 1.86 -20.72
C ASN A 103 7.93 1.52 -22.14
N SER A 104 8.51 0.49 -22.78
CA SER A 104 8.09 0.03 -24.10
C SER A 104 6.72 -0.64 -24.08
N ILE A 105 6.41 -1.39 -23.03
CA ILE A 105 5.07 -1.95 -22.80
C ILE A 105 4.05 -0.83 -22.54
N GLU A 106 4.39 0.19 -21.78
CA GLU A 106 3.52 1.35 -21.57
C GLU A 106 3.26 2.11 -22.90
N LYS A 107 4.31 2.31 -23.70
CA LYS A 107 4.18 2.89 -25.05
C LYS A 107 3.31 2.05 -25.98
N PHE A 108 3.38 0.72 -25.87
CA PHE A 108 2.51 -0.17 -26.63
C PHE A 108 1.04 0.10 -26.31
N TYR A 109 0.66 0.15 -25.03
CA TYR A 109 -0.72 0.41 -24.63
C TYR A 109 -1.20 1.83 -24.97
N ASN A 110 -0.27 2.79 -25.00
CA ASN A 110 -0.59 4.17 -25.35
C ASN A 110 -0.54 4.46 -26.87
N ASN A 111 -0.28 3.44 -27.70
CA ASN A 111 -0.08 3.56 -29.15
C ASN A 111 1.00 4.57 -29.56
N THR A 112 2.08 4.67 -28.76
CA THR A 112 3.19 5.61 -28.95
C THR A 112 4.53 4.89 -29.18
N LEU A 113 4.51 3.70 -29.78
CA LEU A 113 5.71 2.92 -30.04
C LEU A 113 6.66 3.67 -30.98
N ASP A 114 7.92 3.73 -30.59
CA ASP A 114 9.04 4.14 -31.42
C ASP A 114 9.98 2.97 -31.74
N ASN A 115 10.97 3.18 -32.58
CA ASN A 115 11.93 2.14 -32.98
C ASN A 115 12.71 1.53 -31.79
N THR A 116 12.97 2.32 -30.74
CA THR A 116 13.64 1.86 -29.51
C THR A 116 12.72 0.94 -28.72
N ALA A 117 11.45 1.32 -28.59
CA ALA A 117 10.45 0.51 -27.91
C ALA A 117 10.19 -0.82 -28.64
N VAL A 118 10.09 -0.80 -29.97
CA VAL A 118 9.94 -2.01 -30.78
C VAL A 118 11.12 -2.95 -30.54
N LYS A 119 12.36 -2.48 -30.67
CA LYS A 119 13.56 -3.28 -30.37
C LYS A 119 13.60 -3.80 -28.92
N SER A 120 13.13 -3.01 -27.98
CA SER A 120 13.08 -3.43 -26.58
C SER A 120 12.05 -4.54 -26.32
N LEU A 121 11.02 -4.66 -27.15
CA LEU A 121 10.03 -5.74 -27.09
C LEU A 121 10.47 -7.01 -27.81
N ASP A 122 11.61 -7.00 -28.52
CA ASP A 122 12.13 -8.19 -29.19
C ASP A 122 12.25 -9.38 -28.21
N GLY A 123 11.73 -10.53 -28.64
CA GLY A 123 11.66 -11.75 -27.83
C GLY A 123 10.48 -11.81 -26.85
N PHE A 124 9.62 -10.78 -26.82
CA PHE A 124 8.36 -10.81 -26.10
C PHE A 124 7.18 -10.76 -27.08
N SER A 125 6.15 -11.59 -26.85
CA SER A 125 5.01 -11.67 -27.77
C SER A 125 4.12 -10.42 -27.67
N THR A 126 4.01 -9.69 -28.76
CA THR A 126 3.09 -8.54 -28.85
C THR A 126 1.62 -8.97 -28.86
N ASP A 127 1.31 -10.22 -29.25
CA ASP A 127 -0.05 -10.74 -29.17
C ASP A 127 -0.50 -10.94 -27.73
N LEU A 128 0.42 -11.27 -26.81
CA LEU A 128 0.12 -11.26 -25.37
C LEU A 128 -0.29 -9.86 -24.92
N LEU A 129 0.42 -8.81 -25.35
CA LEU A 129 0.10 -7.43 -24.99
C LEU A 129 -1.25 -6.95 -25.55
N ARG A 130 -1.71 -7.51 -26.68
CA ARG A 130 -3.02 -7.18 -27.25
C ARG A 130 -4.17 -7.79 -26.44
N ASN A 131 -3.96 -8.97 -25.89
CA ASN A 131 -5.01 -9.77 -25.25
C ASN A 131 -5.00 -9.65 -23.72
N LYS A 132 -3.88 -9.25 -23.13
CA LYS A 132 -3.65 -9.20 -21.69
C LYS A 132 -3.04 -7.85 -21.28
N ARG A 133 -3.43 -7.36 -20.12
CA ARG A 133 -2.77 -6.19 -19.52
C ARG A 133 -1.56 -6.64 -18.72
N ILE A 134 -0.39 -6.07 -19.01
CA ILE A 134 0.86 -6.36 -18.28
C ILE A 134 1.37 -5.07 -17.65
N ASN A 135 1.58 -5.10 -16.35
CA ASN A 135 2.07 -3.99 -15.56
C ASN A 135 3.37 -4.35 -14.85
N PHE A 136 4.14 -3.30 -14.53
CA PHE A 136 5.31 -3.39 -13.66
C PHE A 136 5.24 -2.31 -12.60
N VAL A 137 5.32 -2.73 -11.36
CA VAL A 137 5.53 -1.84 -10.22
C VAL A 137 6.96 -2.03 -9.73
N ILE A 138 7.70 -0.94 -9.60
CA ILE A 138 9.07 -0.95 -9.06
C ILE A 138 9.04 -0.23 -7.72
N LEU A 139 9.37 -0.95 -6.67
CA LEU A 139 9.38 -0.46 -5.29
C LEU A 139 10.80 -0.48 -4.72
N PRO A 140 11.11 0.40 -3.78
CA PRO A 140 12.41 0.42 -3.11
C PRO A 140 12.62 -0.85 -2.29
N PHE A 141 13.88 -1.26 -2.12
CA PHE A 141 14.24 -2.44 -1.32
C PHE A 141 14.23 -2.16 0.19
N GLU A 142 14.39 -0.90 0.59
CA GLU A 142 14.43 -0.47 1.98
C GLU A 142 13.04 -0.53 2.60
N ILE A 143 12.90 -1.28 3.69
CA ILE A 143 11.62 -1.49 4.39
C ILE A 143 11.04 -0.17 4.88
N GLU A 144 11.87 0.71 5.42
CA GLU A 144 11.46 2.02 5.94
C GLU A 144 10.81 2.90 4.86
N VAL A 145 11.29 2.76 3.61
CA VAL A 145 10.70 3.49 2.47
C VAL A 145 9.38 2.86 2.03
N LEU A 146 9.28 1.53 2.06
CA LEU A 146 8.03 0.81 1.79
C LEU A 146 6.95 1.15 2.82
N GLU A 147 7.28 1.18 4.10
CA GLU A 147 6.38 1.62 5.18
C GLU A 147 5.86 3.03 4.93
N LYS A 148 6.73 3.94 4.48
CA LYS A 148 6.32 5.29 4.10
C LYS A 148 5.34 5.29 2.93
N ILE A 149 5.60 4.50 1.88
CA ILE A 149 4.73 4.41 0.70
C ILE A 149 3.35 3.87 1.10
N VAL A 150 3.30 2.81 1.92
CA VAL A 150 2.03 2.25 2.42
C VAL A 150 1.27 3.28 3.26
N ARG A 151 1.95 3.96 4.17
CA ARG A 151 1.35 5.02 4.99
C ARG A 151 0.78 6.14 4.11
N ASP A 152 1.52 6.62 3.12
CA ASP A 152 1.08 7.69 2.23
C ASP A 152 -0.11 7.23 1.37
N SER A 153 -0.14 5.97 0.93
CA SER A 153 -1.26 5.37 0.21
C SER A 153 -2.49 5.22 1.11
N LEU A 154 -2.28 4.77 2.35
CA LEU A 154 -3.34 4.68 3.35
C LEU A 154 -3.92 6.08 3.67
N HIS A 155 -3.06 7.07 3.86
CA HIS A 155 -3.51 8.46 4.09
C HIS A 155 -4.41 8.96 2.95
N LYS A 156 -4.04 8.71 1.71
CA LYS A 156 -4.89 9.05 0.56
C LYS A 156 -6.22 8.30 0.60
N TYR A 157 -6.18 7.00 0.94
CA TYR A 157 -7.37 6.16 1.02
C TYR A 157 -8.37 6.63 2.06
N ILE A 158 -7.90 7.02 3.25
CA ILE A 158 -8.73 7.47 4.37
C ILE A 158 -9.05 8.97 4.32
N SER A 159 -8.41 9.76 3.46
CA SER A 159 -8.66 11.21 3.37
C SER A 159 -10.09 11.56 2.98
N TYR A 160 -10.86 10.61 2.47
CA TYR A 160 -12.29 10.75 2.23
C TYR A 160 -13.16 10.59 3.49
N SER A 161 -12.61 10.10 4.61
CA SER A 161 -13.33 9.86 5.87
C SER A 161 -13.29 11.07 6.75
N ASN A 162 -13.38 12.23 6.53
CA ASN A 162 -13.45 13.44 7.39
C ASN A 162 -12.77 13.33 8.79
N GLN A 163 -11.93 12.33 9.01
CA GLN A 163 -11.21 12.12 10.27
C GLN A 163 -9.77 12.60 10.14
N MET A 164 -9.38 13.51 11.01
CA MET A 164 -7.99 13.95 11.11
C MET A 164 -7.21 12.97 11.97
N LEU A 165 -6.33 12.19 11.33
CA LEU A 165 -5.39 11.32 12.01
C LEU A 165 -3.99 11.94 12.03
N SER A 166 -3.26 11.78 13.14
CA SER A 166 -1.86 12.17 13.21
C SER A 166 -0.99 11.21 12.38
N PHE A 167 0.23 11.64 12.10
CA PHE A 167 1.22 10.82 11.41
C PHE A 167 1.44 9.46 12.10
N ASP A 168 1.57 9.45 13.43
CA ASP A 168 1.80 8.23 14.19
C ASP A 168 0.60 7.29 14.17
N GLN A 169 -0.62 7.85 14.19
CA GLN A 169 -1.85 7.08 14.07
C GLN A 169 -1.94 6.38 12.71
N ILE A 170 -1.64 7.11 11.62
CA ILE A 170 -1.64 6.54 10.28
C ILE A 170 -0.54 5.48 10.15
N SER A 171 0.66 5.71 10.70
CA SER A 171 1.76 4.75 10.70
C SER A 171 1.39 3.46 11.42
N PHE A 172 0.73 3.57 12.58
CA PHE A 172 0.24 2.41 13.32
C PHE A 172 -0.80 1.60 12.54
N ILE A 173 -1.78 2.28 11.93
CA ILE A 173 -2.82 1.64 11.11
C ILE A 173 -2.17 0.94 9.90
N ALA A 174 -1.20 1.59 9.24
CA ALA A 174 -0.50 1.02 8.10
C ALA A 174 0.24 -0.27 8.47
N SER A 175 1.04 -0.25 9.55
CA SER A 175 1.77 -1.43 10.03
C SER A 175 0.83 -2.56 10.45
N ALA A 176 -0.27 -2.25 11.14
CA ALA A 176 -1.28 -3.22 11.52
C ALA A 176 -1.96 -3.84 10.29
N THR A 177 -2.23 -3.04 9.25
CA THR A 177 -2.86 -3.54 8.02
C THR A 177 -1.92 -4.47 7.25
N VAL A 178 -0.61 -4.16 7.15
CA VAL A 178 0.38 -5.07 6.56
C VAL A 178 0.45 -6.38 7.34
N ASN A 179 0.51 -6.31 8.66
CA ASN A 179 0.56 -7.50 9.50
C ASN A 179 -0.67 -8.40 9.33
N ASP A 180 -1.86 -7.83 9.21
CA ASP A 180 -3.09 -8.61 8.96
C ASP A 180 -3.05 -9.32 7.61
N GLN A 181 -2.54 -8.66 6.56
CA GLN A 181 -2.38 -9.30 5.26
C GLN A 181 -1.44 -10.51 5.36
N MET A 182 -0.32 -10.36 6.09
CA MET A 182 0.61 -11.46 6.33
C MET A 182 -0.03 -12.61 7.12
N ILE A 183 -0.82 -12.32 8.15
CA ILE A 183 -1.53 -13.34 8.93
C ILE A 183 -2.59 -14.04 8.06
N SER A 184 -3.31 -13.28 7.25
CA SER A 184 -4.36 -13.85 6.39
C SER A 184 -3.81 -14.79 5.33
N SER A 185 -2.56 -14.60 4.88
CA SER A 185 -1.90 -15.53 3.96
C SER A 185 -1.80 -16.94 4.53
N THR A 186 -1.68 -17.09 5.85
CA THR A 186 -1.57 -18.40 6.51
C THR A 186 -2.87 -19.22 6.47
N HIS A 187 -4.00 -18.58 6.19
CA HIS A 187 -5.31 -19.22 6.15
C HIS A 187 -5.77 -19.60 4.74
N GLY A 188 -5.17 -19.05 3.69
CA GLY A 188 -5.45 -19.37 2.30
C GLY A 188 -6.81 -18.91 1.75
N ASP A 189 -7.72 -18.40 2.60
CA ASP A 189 -9.09 -18.06 2.23
C ASP A 189 -9.24 -16.73 1.49
N GLY A 190 -8.20 -15.94 1.46
CA GLY A 190 -8.23 -14.56 0.96
C GLY A 190 -9.05 -13.61 1.84
N ILE A 191 -8.97 -12.33 1.57
CA ILE A 191 -9.65 -11.27 2.32
C ILE A 191 -10.71 -10.65 1.42
N ASP A 192 -11.96 -10.68 1.87
CA ASP A 192 -13.04 -9.99 1.18
C ASP A 192 -12.88 -8.48 1.28
N ARG A 193 -13.22 -7.77 0.22
CA ARG A 193 -13.19 -6.30 0.15
C ARG A 193 -13.93 -5.65 1.30
N LYS A 194 -15.15 -6.10 1.54
CA LYS A 194 -16.00 -5.58 2.61
C LYS A 194 -15.33 -5.75 3.96
N LYS A 195 -14.78 -6.94 4.23
CA LYS A 195 -14.05 -7.23 5.48
C LYS A 195 -12.81 -6.35 5.63
N PHE A 196 -12.06 -6.14 4.54
CA PHE A 196 -10.89 -5.24 4.54
C PHE A 196 -11.28 -3.82 4.94
N ASP A 197 -12.33 -3.27 4.32
CA ASP A 197 -12.81 -1.91 4.59
C ASP A 197 -13.35 -1.78 6.02
N GLU A 198 -14.16 -2.74 6.49
CA GLU A 198 -14.71 -2.76 7.86
C GLU A 198 -13.62 -2.80 8.94
N GLU A 199 -12.59 -3.63 8.76
CA GLU A 199 -11.46 -3.69 9.72
C GLU A 199 -10.62 -2.40 9.69
N LEU A 200 -10.45 -1.81 8.53
CA LEU A 200 -9.75 -0.55 8.40
C LEU A 200 -10.53 0.59 9.07
N GLU A 201 -11.83 0.72 8.81
CA GLU A 201 -12.72 1.71 9.44
C GLU A 201 -12.76 1.55 10.96
N LYS A 202 -12.88 0.31 11.45
CA LYS A 202 -12.86 0.00 12.88
C LYS A 202 -11.57 0.46 13.54
N ARG A 203 -10.41 0.25 12.91
CA ARG A 203 -9.11 0.71 13.42
C ARG A 203 -9.02 2.22 13.45
N ILE A 204 -9.45 2.87 12.37
CA ILE A 204 -9.51 4.33 12.29
C ILE A 204 -10.35 4.87 13.43
N PHE A 205 -11.54 4.32 13.64
CA PHE A 205 -12.44 4.75 14.72
C PHE A 205 -11.80 4.55 16.10
N LEU A 206 -11.27 3.37 16.40
CA LEU A 206 -10.66 3.06 17.71
C LEU A 206 -9.45 3.96 18.00
N ILE A 207 -8.65 4.27 16.99
CA ILE A 207 -7.45 5.09 17.16
C ILE A 207 -7.83 6.57 17.22
N ALA A 208 -8.75 7.03 16.41
CA ALA A 208 -9.23 8.41 16.42
C ALA A 208 -9.93 8.74 17.76
N ASP A 209 -10.77 7.84 18.26
CA ASP A 209 -11.47 8.04 19.54
C ASP A 209 -10.50 8.03 20.73
N LYS A 210 -9.57 7.07 20.77
CA LYS A 210 -8.61 6.92 21.87
C LYS A 210 -7.61 8.08 21.97
N TYR A 211 -7.22 8.66 20.84
CA TYR A 211 -6.21 9.72 20.76
C TYR A 211 -6.79 11.05 20.27
N SER A 212 -8.09 11.13 20.06
CA SER A 212 -8.74 12.41 19.79
C SER A 212 -8.58 13.27 21.04
N PRO A 213 -7.95 14.44 20.96
CA PRO A 213 -7.99 15.36 22.08
C PRO A 213 -9.46 15.62 22.35
N LYS A 214 -9.93 15.31 23.57
CA LYS A 214 -11.28 15.66 23.99
C LYS A 214 -11.50 17.11 23.57
N ARG A 215 -12.51 17.39 22.76
CA ARG A 215 -12.83 18.75 22.37
C ARG A 215 -13.09 19.52 23.64
N ILE A 216 -12.13 20.34 24.04
CA ILE A 216 -12.32 21.26 25.17
C ILE A 216 -13.18 22.37 24.60
N SER A 217 -14.42 22.44 25.04
CA SER A 217 -15.22 23.63 24.83
C SER A 217 -14.65 24.69 25.75
N ILE A 218 -13.77 25.55 25.21
CA ILE A 218 -13.32 26.72 25.96
C ILE A 218 -14.50 27.70 25.91
N ALA A 219 -15.24 27.76 26.97
CA ALA A 219 -16.18 28.84 27.17
C ALA A 219 -15.36 30.12 27.46
N VAL A 220 -15.12 30.90 26.43
CA VAL A 220 -14.55 32.24 26.58
C VAL A 220 -15.68 33.10 27.18
N THR A 221 -15.79 33.10 28.46
CA THR A 221 -16.57 34.11 29.14
C THR A 221 -15.73 35.40 29.17
N SER A 222 -16.30 36.49 28.76
CA SER A 222 -15.65 37.80 28.78
C SER A 222 -15.34 38.22 30.21
N PHE A 223 -14.20 37.80 30.72
CA PHE A 223 -13.70 38.35 31.94
C PHE A 223 -13.06 39.72 31.70
N PRO A 224 -13.28 40.69 32.54
CA PRO A 224 -12.74 42.06 32.38
C PRO A 224 -11.21 42.15 32.34
N ARG A 225 -10.49 41.05 32.46
CA ARG A 225 -9.02 40.96 32.49
C ARG A 225 -8.45 39.84 31.60
N GLY A 226 -9.17 39.26 30.66
CA GLY A 226 -8.64 38.26 29.75
C GLY A 226 -8.30 36.89 30.40
N ALA A 227 -8.90 36.55 31.52
CA ALA A 227 -8.71 35.23 32.13
C ALA A 227 -9.62 34.19 31.47
N VAL A 228 -9.04 33.05 31.12
CA VAL A 228 -9.76 31.89 30.58
C VAL A 228 -9.98 30.90 31.69
N HIS A 229 -11.24 30.53 31.95
CA HIS A 229 -11.58 29.48 32.92
C HIS A 229 -11.55 28.14 32.19
N LEU A 230 -10.72 27.23 32.65
CA LEU A 230 -10.61 25.86 32.11
C LEU A 230 -11.30 24.89 33.08
N GLU A 231 -12.25 24.12 32.57
CA GLU A 231 -13.00 23.16 33.39
C GLU A 231 -12.17 21.93 33.83
N ASP A 232 -11.06 21.62 33.11
CA ASP A 232 -10.19 20.50 33.42
C ASP A 232 -8.73 20.95 33.64
N LYS A 233 -8.26 20.82 34.87
CA LYS A 233 -6.92 21.25 35.31
C LYS A 233 -5.77 20.49 34.62
N THR A 234 -6.00 19.25 34.17
CA THR A 234 -4.97 18.43 33.51
C THR A 234 -4.65 18.91 32.11
N MET A 235 -5.52 19.69 31.51
CA MET A 235 -5.35 20.21 30.15
C MET A 235 -4.76 21.61 30.09
N CYS A 236 -4.61 22.27 31.24
CA CYS A 236 -4.02 23.62 31.29
C CYS A 236 -2.56 23.65 30.81
N LEU A 237 -1.77 22.64 31.14
CA LEU A 237 -0.35 22.57 30.78
C LEU A 237 -0.09 22.44 29.26
N SER A 238 -0.92 21.68 28.57
CA SER A 238 -0.78 21.51 27.11
C SER A 238 -1.24 22.72 26.29
N LEU A 239 -2.04 23.60 26.87
CA LEU A 239 -2.47 24.83 26.22
C LEU A 239 -1.47 25.96 26.43
N VAL A 240 -0.76 26.01 27.54
CA VAL A 240 0.27 27.01 27.84
C VAL A 240 1.45 26.87 26.88
N ASP A 241 1.85 25.64 26.54
CA ASP A 241 2.92 25.36 25.58
C ASP A 241 2.59 25.76 24.13
N LYS A 242 1.30 25.83 23.79
CA LYS A 242 0.84 26.22 22.45
C LYS A 242 0.65 27.72 22.27
N PHE A 243 0.49 28.47 23.33
CA PHE A 243 0.27 29.93 23.30
C PHE A 243 1.49 30.72 23.78
N ASP A 244 2.66 30.35 23.32
CA ASP A 244 3.91 31.11 23.39
C ASP A 244 3.92 32.20 24.48
N GLY A 245 4.07 31.77 25.71
CA GLY A 245 4.63 32.56 26.80
C GLY A 245 3.93 33.84 27.25
N ARG A 246 2.74 34.17 26.84
CA ARG A 246 2.03 35.33 27.36
C ARG A 246 1.11 34.95 28.49
N ASN A 247 1.71 34.88 29.68
CA ASN A 247 1.08 35.05 31.00
C ASN A 247 -0.39 34.55 31.16
N LEU A 248 -0.61 33.25 30.97
CA LEU A 248 -1.71 32.57 31.63
C LEU A 248 -1.25 32.21 33.04
N LYS A 249 -1.36 33.13 33.99
CA LYS A 249 -1.19 32.78 35.37
C LYS A 249 -2.32 31.85 35.75
N SER A 250 -1.98 30.62 36.15
CA SER A 250 -2.91 29.70 36.79
C SER A 250 -3.48 30.41 38.05
N GLY A 251 -4.72 30.86 37.95
CA GLY A 251 -5.44 31.29 39.17
C GLY A 251 -5.79 30.02 39.94
N TYR A 252 -5.27 29.90 41.12
CA TYR A 252 -5.78 29.04 42.17
C TYR A 252 -7.05 29.63 42.72
#